data_2264a582bd03238a3d9179e5ac3ae42e
#
_entry.id   2264a582bd03238a3d9179e5ac3ae42e
#
_cell.length_a   1.000
_cell.length_b   1.000
_cell.length_c   1.000
_cell.angle_alpha   90.00
_cell.angle_beta   90.00
_cell.angle_gamma   90.00
#
_symmetry.space_group_name_H-M   'P 1'
#
loop_
_entity.id
_entity.type
_entity.pdbx_description
1 polymer ?
#
loop_
_entity_poly.entity_id
_entity_poly.type
_entity_poly.pdbx_seq_one_letter_code
_entity_poly.pdbx_strand_id
1 'polypeptide(L)'
;RMQVIPQSAQTIIPVASQLQQQASSSEYVQENTQSVITLLSDEILIDDVPVDINGDNKEDKIVAAKKLSDQFIYLLIFLQDNTAQTFTRIAELKTEATHAKTFSVYTLTVQEYQYPIIVYNGMNADNMQVFGMYVPETDEDTITQINSLAGIQADSQIIVKNDRDDSISDYTISAYYSDSDAPNTLNQIEKQYTWNAVKKIFEQTREVKIPGKRIESQFLKKFQAGDSNAFQEFLEGLWYQPSAKRDQNRSIFFNHAENEIVFSVNNIQEL
;
A
#
# COMPACT_ATOMS: atom_id res chain seq x y z
N ARG A 1 41.79 -7.60 30.70
CA ARG A 1 40.49 -7.02 30.25
C ARG A 1 40.75 -6.23 28.97
N MET A 2 40.46 -6.81 27.81
CA MET A 2 40.49 -6.11 26.54
C MET A 2 39.16 -5.37 26.37
N GLN A 3 39.22 -4.07 26.16
CA GLN A 3 38.09 -3.26 25.75
C GLN A 3 37.91 -3.43 24.25
N VAL A 4 36.73 -3.94 23.82
CA VAL A 4 36.31 -3.96 22.43
C VAL A 4 35.67 -2.60 22.14
N ILE A 5 36.34 -1.81 21.29
CA ILE A 5 35.78 -0.54 20.78
C ILE A 5 34.82 -0.91 19.64
N PRO A 6 33.56 -0.52 19.64
CA PRO A 6 32.66 -0.75 18.51
C PRO A 6 33.11 0.10 17.32
N GLN A 7 33.31 -0.54 16.16
CA GLN A 7 33.56 0.17 14.90
C GLN A 7 32.32 0.97 14.54
N SER A 8 32.50 2.27 14.33
CA SER A 8 31.45 3.16 13.85
C SER A 8 30.95 2.73 12.48
N ALA A 9 29.63 2.70 12.31
CA ALA A 9 28.98 2.46 11.05
C ALA A 9 29.48 3.45 9.99
N GLN A 10 30.01 2.93 8.90
CA GLN A 10 30.38 3.77 7.76
C GLN A 10 29.09 4.14 7.01
N THR A 11 28.80 5.43 6.95
CA THR A 11 27.74 5.97 6.10
C THR A 11 28.14 5.73 4.64
N ILE A 12 27.40 4.88 3.94
CA ILE A 12 27.56 4.70 2.49
C ILE A 12 26.89 5.90 1.82
N ILE A 13 27.71 6.85 1.37
CA ILE A 13 27.23 7.94 0.50
C ILE A 13 27.08 7.34 -0.89
N PRO A 14 25.89 7.43 -1.53
CA PRO A 14 25.73 6.94 -2.90
C PRO A 14 26.66 7.69 -3.83
N VAL A 15 27.42 6.95 -4.63
CA VAL A 15 28.42 7.46 -5.59
C VAL A 15 27.70 8.04 -6.82
N ALA A 16 27.05 9.18 -6.66
CA ALA A 16 26.55 9.97 -7.79
C ALA A 16 27.61 10.94 -8.37
N SER A 17 28.82 11.00 -7.79
CA SER A 17 29.84 12.00 -8.13
C SER A 17 31.07 11.46 -8.85
N GLN A 18 31.08 10.19 -9.31
CA GLN A 18 32.24 9.64 -10.04
C GLN A 18 32.00 9.31 -11.53
N LEU A 19 30.93 9.76 -12.15
CA LEU A 19 30.66 9.56 -13.57
C LEU A 19 30.99 10.77 -14.46
N GLN A 20 31.77 11.73 -13.97
CA GLN A 20 32.15 12.92 -14.75
C GLN A 20 33.63 12.99 -15.20
N GLN A 21 34.36 11.89 -15.29
CA GLN A 21 35.68 11.88 -15.95
C GLN A 21 35.95 10.57 -16.67
N GLN A 22 35.29 10.39 -17.83
CA GLN A 22 35.85 9.65 -18.98
C GLN A 22 34.94 9.84 -20.20
N ALA A 23 35.04 10.99 -20.84
CA ALA A 23 34.47 11.24 -22.15
C ALA A 23 35.60 11.41 -23.14
N SER A 24 36.05 10.30 -23.77
CA SER A 24 36.69 10.34 -25.09
C SER A 24 36.82 8.94 -25.65
N SER A 25 35.80 8.42 -26.28
CA SER A 25 35.83 7.57 -27.48
C SER A 25 34.41 7.47 -28.04
N SER A 26 34.33 7.83 -29.30
CA SER A 26 33.11 7.78 -30.09
C SER A 26 32.60 6.33 -30.24
N GLU A 27 31.59 5.99 -29.46
CA GLU A 27 30.70 4.86 -29.73
C GLU A 27 29.27 5.31 -29.47
N TYR A 28 28.40 4.97 -30.40
CA TYR A 28 26.99 5.31 -30.41
C TYR A 28 26.36 5.12 -29.06
N VAL A 29 26.14 6.22 -28.33
CA VAL A 29 25.25 6.26 -27.20
C VAL A 29 23.84 6.15 -27.77
N GLN A 30 23.22 4.98 -27.68
CA GLN A 30 21.76 4.94 -27.69
C GLN A 30 21.33 5.84 -26.52
N GLU A 31 20.81 7.01 -26.83
CA GLU A 31 20.04 7.81 -25.88
C GLU A 31 18.88 6.92 -25.42
N ASN A 32 19.02 6.31 -24.25
CA ASN A 32 17.89 5.82 -23.49
C ASN A 32 17.09 7.07 -23.09
N THR A 33 16.21 7.53 -23.96
CA THR A 33 15.18 8.50 -23.63
C THR A 33 14.21 7.82 -22.70
N GLN A 34 14.55 7.78 -21.38
CA GLN A 34 13.58 7.41 -20.36
C GLN A 34 12.47 8.45 -20.41
N SER A 35 11.25 7.97 -20.66
CA SER A 35 10.05 8.79 -20.59
C SER A 35 9.94 9.37 -19.17
N VAL A 36 9.94 10.69 -19.06
CA VAL A 36 9.97 11.39 -17.77
C VAL A 36 8.54 11.79 -17.38
N ILE A 37 8.11 11.35 -16.21
CA ILE A 37 6.88 11.84 -15.58
C ILE A 37 7.14 13.24 -15.04
N THR A 38 6.24 14.17 -15.31
CA THR A 38 6.30 15.53 -14.77
C THR A 38 5.30 15.67 -13.62
N LEU A 39 5.81 15.79 -12.39
CA LEU A 39 5.03 16.16 -11.23
C LEU A 39 4.95 17.68 -11.07
N LEU A 40 3.90 18.15 -10.40
CA LEU A 40 3.78 19.57 -10.03
C LEU A 40 4.81 19.90 -8.93
N SER A 41 5.12 21.19 -8.79
CA SER A 41 6.15 21.65 -7.83
C SER A 41 5.80 21.41 -6.36
N ASP A 42 4.54 21.15 -6.05
CA ASP A 42 4.02 20.84 -4.72
C ASP A 42 3.75 19.34 -4.51
N GLU A 43 4.11 18.49 -5.48
CA GLU A 43 3.94 17.04 -5.43
C GLU A 43 5.27 16.34 -5.13
N ILE A 44 5.24 15.42 -4.20
CA ILE A 44 6.38 14.59 -3.80
C ILE A 44 6.07 13.14 -4.19
N LEU A 45 6.92 12.55 -5.02
CA LEU A 45 6.84 11.14 -5.41
C LEU A 45 7.02 10.24 -4.18
N ILE A 46 6.13 9.26 -4.03
CA ILE A 46 6.24 8.18 -3.04
C ILE A 46 6.63 6.89 -3.73
N ASP A 47 5.88 6.51 -4.78
CA ASP A 47 6.05 5.25 -5.49
C ASP A 47 5.52 5.38 -6.92
N ASP A 48 5.95 4.52 -7.85
CA ASP A 48 5.36 4.41 -9.19
C ASP A 48 5.24 2.95 -9.65
N VAL A 49 4.12 2.62 -10.25
CA VAL A 49 3.82 1.29 -10.78
C VAL A 49 3.64 1.37 -12.29
N PRO A 50 4.51 0.72 -13.07
CA PRO A 50 4.32 0.57 -14.50
C PRO A 50 3.19 -0.42 -14.80
N VAL A 51 2.28 -0.05 -15.70
CA VAL A 51 1.13 -0.88 -16.06
C VAL A 51 0.53 -0.41 -17.37
N ASP A 52 0.07 -1.31 -18.21
CA ASP A 52 -0.81 -0.98 -19.34
C ASP A 52 -2.25 -0.86 -18.78
N ILE A 53 -2.70 0.36 -18.53
CA ILE A 53 -3.97 0.61 -17.84
C ILE A 53 -5.16 0.74 -18.80
N ASN A 54 -4.90 1.01 -20.08
CA ASN A 54 -5.92 1.18 -21.11
C ASN A 54 -5.90 0.10 -22.20
N GLY A 55 -4.94 -0.83 -22.17
CA GLY A 55 -4.85 -1.96 -23.10
C GLY A 55 -4.23 -1.63 -24.46
N ASP A 56 -3.52 -0.50 -24.58
CA ASP A 56 -2.87 -0.10 -25.82
C ASP A 56 -1.46 -0.71 -26.05
N ASN A 57 -1.06 -1.63 -25.15
CA ASN A 57 0.23 -2.30 -25.08
C ASN A 57 1.43 -1.37 -24.84
N LYS A 58 1.21 -0.22 -24.21
CA LYS A 58 2.27 0.67 -23.72
C LYS A 58 2.33 0.66 -22.21
N GLU A 59 3.49 1.05 -21.73
CA GLU A 59 3.72 1.17 -20.30
C GLU A 59 3.24 2.53 -19.79
N ASP A 60 2.02 2.56 -19.29
CA ASP A 60 1.48 3.68 -18.53
C ASP A 60 2.02 3.67 -17.10
N LYS A 61 1.64 4.64 -16.27
CA LYS A 61 2.09 4.71 -14.89
C LYS A 61 1.01 5.14 -13.92
N ILE A 62 0.96 4.43 -12.79
CA ILE A 62 0.23 4.85 -11.60
C ILE A 62 1.27 5.39 -10.62
N VAL A 63 1.17 6.66 -10.29
CA VAL A 63 2.12 7.35 -9.42
C VAL A 63 1.47 7.67 -8.10
N ALA A 64 2.01 7.17 -7.01
CA ALA A 64 1.64 7.61 -5.68
C ALA A 64 2.41 8.88 -5.32
N ALA A 65 1.71 9.95 -5.00
CA ALA A 65 2.30 11.23 -4.68
C ALA A 65 1.61 11.88 -3.46
N LYS A 66 2.38 12.66 -2.71
CA LYS A 66 1.88 13.49 -1.61
C LYS A 66 1.97 14.95 -2.01
N LYS A 67 0.89 15.72 -1.78
CA LYS A 67 0.89 17.15 -2.00
C LYS A 67 1.34 17.89 -0.74
N LEU A 68 2.15 18.93 -0.89
CA LEU A 68 2.59 19.76 0.24
C LEU A 68 1.42 20.49 0.92
N SER A 69 0.35 20.74 0.18
CA SER A 69 -0.86 21.41 0.63
C SER A 69 -1.88 20.50 1.32
N ASP A 70 -1.69 19.16 1.25
CA ASP A 70 -2.63 18.18 1.77
C ASP A 70 -1.90 17.06 2.54
N GLN A 71 -2.58 16.46 3.49
CA GLN A 71 -2.03 15.32 4.25
C GLN A 71 -2.20 13.97 3.54
N PHE A 72 -3.10 13.89 2.56
CA PHE A 72 -3.45 12.64 1.89
C PHE A 72 -2.46 12.27 0.79
N ILE A 73 -2.41 10.97 0.49
CA ILE A 73 -1.69 10.44 -0.65
C ILE A 73 -2.66 10.38 -1.83
N TYR A 74 -2.16 10.71 -3.01
CA TYR A 74 -2.90 10.72 -4.26
C TYR A 74 -2.33 9.69 -5.21
N LEU A 75 -3.20 9.00 -5.94
CA LEU A 75 -2.83 8.19 -7.10
C LEU A 75 -3.04 9.03 -8.35
N LEU A 76 -1.96 9.30 -9.06
CA LEU A 76 -1.94 10.05 -10.31
C LEU A 76 -1.78 9.06 -11.44
N ILE A 77 -2.71 9.08 -12.40
CA ILE A 77 -2.70 8.16 -13.54
C ILE A 77 -2.14 8.89 -14.76
N PHE A 78 -1.12 8.30 -15.35
CA PHE A 78 -0.44 8.83 -16.52
C PHE A 78 -0.48 7.83 -17.66
N LEU A 79 -0.95 8.27 -18.83
CA LEU A 79 -0.88 7.50 -20.06
C LEU A 79 0.34 7.91 -20.87
N GLN A 80 1.01 6.94 -21.47
CA GLN A 80 2.12 7.17 -22.38
C GLN A 80 1.62 7.66 -23.74
N ASP A 81 2.13 8.79 -24.21
CA ASP A 81 1.81 9.33 -25.54
C ASP A 81 2.44 8.46 -26.64
N ASN A 82 1.67 8.28 -27.74
CA ASN A 82 2.09 7.48 -28.90
C ASN A 82 3.28 8.04 -29.67
N THR A 83 3.49 9.35 -29.61
CA THR A 83 4.39 10.05 -30.52
C THR A 83 5.59 10.71 -29.85
N ALA A 84 5.47 11.07 -28.59
CA ALA A 84 6.45 11.92 -27.90
C ALA A 84 7.25 11.21 -26.80
N GLN A 85 6.98 9.93 -26.50
CA GLN A 85 7.52 9.25 -25.32
C GLN A 85 7.34 10.04 -24.02
N THR A 86 6.29 10.84 -23.96
CA THR A 86 5.90 11.64 -22.81
C THR A 86 4.69 11.00 -22.12
N PHE A 87 4.49 11.35 -20.87
CA PHE A 87 3.32 10.92 -20.11
C PHE A 87 2.33 12.06 -19.94
N THR A 88 1.07 11.78 -20.24
CA THR A 88 -0.03 12.72 -20.00
C THR A 88 -0.83 12.28 -18.77
N ARG A 89 -0.93 13.15 -17.76
CA ARG A 89 -1.76 12.93 -16.59
C ARG A 89 -3.23 13.05 -16.96
N ILE A 90 -3.98 11.96 -16.74
CA ILE A 90 -5.41 11.86 -17.09
C ILE A 90 -6.34 11.85 -15.88
N ALA A 91 -5.87 11.40 -14.72
CA ALA A 91 -6.68 11.31 -13.51
C ALA A 91 -5.86 11.53 -12.24
N GLU A 92 -6.60 11.89 -11.20
CA GLU A 92 -6.10 12.05 -9.85
C GLU A 92 -7.13 11.46 -8.87
N LEU A 93 -6.72 10.49 -8.08
CA LEU A 93 -7.54 9.83 -7.08
C LEU A 93 -7.00 10.15 -5.69
N LYS A 94 -7.79 10.81 -4.88
CA LYS A 94 -7.46 11.03 -3.48
C LYS A 94 -7.70 9.73 -2.70
N THR A 95 -6.68 9.22 -2.02
CA THR A 95 -6.81 8.07 -1.12
C THR A 95 -7.14 8.53 0.30
N GLU A 96 -7.53 7.58 1.17
CA GLU A 96 -7.68 7.83 2.61
C GLU A 96 -6.35 7.71 3.37
N ALA A 97 -5.26 7.30 2.72
CA ALA A 97 -3.95 7.14 3.32
C ALA A 97 -3.23 8.47 3.51
N THR A 98 -2.49 8.59 4.61
CA THR A 98 -1.70 9.80 4.92
C THR A 98 -0.23 9.51 5.19
N HIS A 99 0.11 8.23 5.47
CA HIS A 99 1.46 7.79 5.86
C HIS A 99 2.19 7.18 4.66
N ALA A 100 3.18 7.89 4.11
CA ALA A 100 3.91 7.46 2.91
C ALA A 100 4.67 6.14 3.10
N LYS A 101 5.26 5.90 4.26
CA LYS A 101 6.06 4.69 4.52
C LYS A 101 5.26 3.39 4.64
N THR A 102 3.98 3.48 4.94
CA THR A 102 3.08 2.32 5.03
C THR A 102 2.18 2.21 3.82
N PHE A 103 2.39 3.08 2.82
CA PHE A 103 1.60 3.10 1.60
C PHE A 103 2.18 2.14 0.57
N SER A 104 1.32 1.36 -0.03
CA SER A 104 1.65 0.55 -1.20
C SER A 104 0.54 0.64 -2.22
N VAL A 105 0.91 0.58 -3.48
CA VAL A 105 0.00 0.51 -4.62
C VAL A 105 0.44 -0.62 -5.54
N TYR A 106 -0.52 -1.36 -6.07
CA TYR A 106 -0.29 -2.45 -7.03
C TYR A 106 -1.51 -2.64 -7.91
N THR A 107 -1.39 -3.52 -8.89
CA THR A 107 -2.49 -3.84 -9.80
C THR A 107 -2.86 -5.32 -9.74
N LEU A 108 -4.15 -5.60 -9.98
CA LEU A 108 -4.71 -6.94 -10.09
C LEU A 108 -5.37 -7.11 -11.45
N THR A 109 -5.18 -8.26 -12.07
CA THR A 109 -5.89 -8.65 -13.29
C THR A 109 -6.89 -9.75 -12.95
N VAL A 110 -8.16 -9.55 -13.30
CA VAL A 110 -9.24 -10.51 -13.09
C VAL A 110 -10.08 -10.65 -14.35
N GLN A 111 -10.80 -11.78 -14.50
CA GLN A 111 -11.52 -12.10 -15.74
C GLN A 111 -12.67 -11.13 -16.07
N GLU A 112 -13.31 -10.55 -15.06
CA GLU A 112 -14.47 -9.67 -15.24
C GLU A 112 -14.12 -8.29 -15.79
N TYR A 113 -12.85 -7.92 -15.72
CA TYR A 113 -12.38 -6.62 -16.19
C TYR A 113 -11.30 -6.78 -17.26
N GLN A 114 -11.45 -6.06 -18.35
CA GLN A 114 -10.48 -6.03 -19.43
C GLN A 114 -9.16 -5.37 -18.99
N TYR A 115 -9.24 -4.42 -18.07
CA TYR A 115 -8.13 -3.61 -17.59
C TYR A 115 -7.79 -3.90 -16.12
N PRO A 116 -6.55 -3.65 -15.72
CA PRO A 116 -6.13 -3.95 -14.35
C PRO A 116 -6.89 -3.12 -13.31
N ILE A 117 -7.19 -3.74 -12.19
CA ILE A 117 -7.73 -3.07 -11.00
C ILE A 117 -6.56 -2.46 -10.24
N ILE A 118 -6.68 -1.19 -9.88
CA ILE A 118 -5.73 -0.46 -9.04
C ILE A 118 -6.08 -0.73 -7.58
N VAL A 119 -5.11 -1.18 -6.79
CA VAL A 119 -5.28 -1.46 -5.36
C VAL A 119 -4.29 -0.66 -4.56
N TYR A 120 -4.72 -0.09 -3.44
CA TYR A 120 -3.82 0.52 -2.49
C TYR A 120 -4.11 0.06 -1.06
N ASN A 121 -3.04 0.03 -0.27
CA ASN A 121 -3.06 -0.15 1.17
C ASN A 121 -2.30 0.99 1.83
N GLY A 122 -2.65 1.31 3.06
CA GLY A 122 -1.93 2.34 3.81
C GLY A 122 -2.51 2.56 5.19
N MET A 123 -2.10 3.65 5.81
CA MET A 123 -2.62 4.12 7.08
C MET A 123 -3.08 5.56 6.96
N ASN A 124 -4.18 5.88 7.64
CA ASN A 124 -4.68 7.25 7.73
C ASN A 124 -4.13 7.99 8.97
N ALA A 125 -4.52 9.26 9.14
CA ALA A 125 -4.07 10.11 10.23
C ALA A 125 -4.50 9.60 11.63
N ASP A 126 -5.52 8.77 11.71
CA ASP A 126 -6.01 8.16 12.96
C ASP A 126 -5.32 6.81 13.25
N ASN A 127 -4.29 6.44 12.48
CA ASN A 127 -3.58 5.17 12.52
C ASN A 127 -4.50 3.95 12.22
N MET A 128 -5.56 4.16 11.46
CA MET A 128 -6.36 3.06 10.93
C MET A 128 -5.75 2.57 9.63
N GLN A 129 -5.76 1.26 9.42
CA GLN A 129 -5.48 0.71 8.10
C GLN A 129 -6.57 1.13 7.12
N VAL A 130 -6.17 1.49 5.92
CA VAL A 130 -7.05 1.85 4.82
C VAL A 130 -6.73 1.01 3.60
N PHE A 131 -7.77 0.60 2.90
CA PHE A 131 -7.69 -0.22 1.71
C PHE A 131 -8.66 0.31 0.67
N GLY A 132 -8.22 0.41 -0.57
CA GLY A 132 -9.07 0.82 -1.67
C GLY A 132 -8.79 0.05 -2.95
N MET A 133 -9.84 -0.17 -3.73
CA MET A 133 -9.78 -0.78 -5.06
C MET A 133 -10.49 0.12 -6.05
N TYR A 134 -9.88 0.32 -7.22
CA TYR A 134 -10.44 1.11 -8.30
C TYR A 134 -10.30 0.38 -9.63
N VAL A 135 -11.26 0.57 -10.52
CA VAL A 135 -11.20 0.05 -11.89
C VAL A 135 -11.41 1.19 -12.89
N PRO A 136 -10.55 1.30 -13.92
CA PRO A 136 -10.80 2.22 -15.02
C PRO A 136 -11.96 1.72 -15.88
N GLU A 137 -12.79 2.65 -16.35
CA GLU A 137 -13.78 2.44 -17.36
C GLU A 137 -13.33 3.18 -18.63
N THR A 138 -13.27 2.47 -19.74
CA THR A 138 -12.72 3.00 -20.98
C THR A 138 -13.75 3.00 -22.09
N ASP A 139 -13.58 3.93 -23.01
CA ASP A 139 -14.27 3.97 -24.29
C ASP A 139 -13.19 4.14 -25.38
N GLU A 140 -13.06 3.17 -26.30
CA GLU A 140 -12.05 3.16 -27.37
C GLU A 140 -10.63 3.55 -26.88
N ASP A 141 -10.08 2.80 -25.92
CA ASP A 141 -8.75 2.99 -25.31
C ASP A 141 -8.58 4.31 -24.50
N THR A 142 -9.65 5.07 -24.35
CA THR A 142 -9.64 6.29 -23.53
C THR A 142 -10.32 6.02 -22.19
N ILE A 143 -9.62 6.31 -21.08
CA ILE A 143 -10.20 6.22 -19.75
C ILE A 143 -11.20 7.36 -19.55
N THR A 144 -12.47 7.01 -19.39
CA THR A 144 -13.59 7.97 -19.22
C THR A 144 -13.92 8.18 -17.76
N GLN A 145 -13.73 7.16 -16.92
CA GLN A 145 -14.04 7.18 -15.50
C GLN A 145 -13.18 6.17 -14.74
N ILE A 146 -12.99 6.41 -13.45
CA ILE A 146 -12.39 5.45 -12.54
C ILE A 146 -13.37 5.18 -11.39
N ASN A 147 -13.85 3.95 -11.32
CA ASN A 147 -14.88 3.54 -10.37
C ASN A 147 -14.27 2.91 -9.13
N SER A 148 -14.77 3.25 -7.95
CA SER A 148 -14.38 2.61 -6.70
C SER A 148 -15.12 1.27 -6.54
N LEU A 149 -14.38 0.19 -6.32
CA LEU A 149 -14.90 -1.15 -6.02
C LEU A 149 -14.93 -1.43 -4.54
N ALA A 150 -14.00 -0.88 -3.78
CA ALA A 150 -13.89 -1.00 -2.33
C ALA A 150 -13.24 0.26 -1.74
N GLY A 151 -13.70 0.63 -0.52
CA GLY A 151 -13.08 1.61 0.35
C GLY A 151 -13.33 1.18 1.79
N ILE A 152 -12.30 0.63 2.46
CA ILE A 152 -12.44 -0.02 3.76
C ILE A 152 -11.40 0.59 4.70
N GLN A 153 -11.81 0.83 5.95
CA GLN A 153 -10.93 1.28 7.04
C GLN A 153 -11.11 0.33 8.22
N ALA A 154 -10.02 0.02 8.91
CA ALA A 154 -10.03 -0.82 10.12
C ALA A 154 -9.00 -0.33 11.13
N ASP A 155 -9.33 -0.39 12.42
CA ASP A 155 -8.43 0.04 13.50
C ASP A 155 -7.41 -1.03 13.90
N SER A 156 -7.56 -2.25 13.40
CA SER A 156 -6.64 -3.36 13.66
C SER A 156 -5.97 -3.85 12.38
N GLN A 157 -6.66 -4.60 11.55
CA GLN A 157 -6.07 -5.24 10.36
C GLN A 157 -7.07 -5.34 9.22
N ILE A 158 -6.56 -5.26 7.97
CA ILE A 158 -7.30 -5.61 6.75
C ILE A 158 -6.56 -6.75 6.05
N ILE A 159 -7.25 -7.85 5.81
CA ILE A 159 -6.71 -9.02 5.11
C ILE A 159 -7.50 -9.26 3.84
N VAL A 160 -6.81 -9.28 2.71
CA VAL A 160 -7.39 -9.68 1.42
C VAL A 160 -7.02 -11.13 1.18
N LYS A 161 -8.02 -11.97 1.00
CA LYS A 161 -7.86 -13.39 0.66
C LYS A 161 -8.36 -13.65 -0.74
N ASN A 162 -7.69 -14.51 -1.42
CA ASN A 162 -8.02 -14.94 -2.75
C ASN A 162 -7.91 -16.48 -2.80
N ASP A 163 -8.96 -17.14 -3.23
CA ASP A 163 -8.99 -18.61 -3.25
C ASP A 163 -8.53 -19.21 -4.60
N ARG A 164 -8.58 -18.45 -5.71
CA ARG A 164 -8.33 -18.99 -7.07
C ARG A 164 -7.61 -18.07 -8.05
N ASP A 165 -7.44 -16.78 -7.78
CA ASP A 165 -6.78 -15.76 -8.61
C ASP A 165 -7.46 -15.35 -9.94
N ASP A 166 -8.56 -15.99 -10.34
CA ASP A 166 -9.11 -15.80 -11.66
C ASP A 166 -10.26 -14.77 -11.74
N SER A 167 -11.04 -14.64 -10.67
CA SER A 167 -12.26 -13.84 -10.63
C SER A 167 -12.26 -12.86 -9.47
N ILE A 168 -12.83 -11.67 -9.68
CA ILE A 168 -13.01 -10.71 -8.58
C ILE A 168 -13.91 -11.27 -7.46
N SER A 169 -14.81 -12.20 -7.80
CA SER A 169 -15.68 -12.86 -6.83
C SER A 169 -14.95 -13.83 -5.90
N ASP A 170 -13.73 -14.25 -6.26
CA ASP A 170 -12.90 -15.13 -5.43
C ASP A 170 -12.18 -14.37 -4.30
N TYR A 171 -12.18 -13.04 -4.38
CA TYR A 171 -11.62 -12.19 -3.33
C TYR A 171 -12.59 -11.98 -2.18
N THR A 172 -12.06 -12.11 -0.99
CA THR A 172 -12.75 -11.77 0.26
C THR A 172 -11.88 -10.83 1.06
N ILE A 173 -12.45 -9.72 1.54
CA ILE A 173 -11.75 -8.74 2.35
C ILE A 173 -12.27 -8.86 3.78
N SER A 174 -11.39 -9.17 4.74
CA SER A 174 -11.70 -9.21 6.17
C SER A 174 -11.08 -7.99 6.86
N ALA A 175 -11.90 -7.16 7.46
CA ALA A 175 -11.47 -6.01 8.24
C ALA A 175 -11.72 -6.28 9.74
N TYR A 176 -10.69 -6.08 10.56
CA TYR A 176 -10.71 -6.37 11.98
C TYR A 176 -10.72 -5.08 12.79
N TYR A 177 -11.59 -5.03 13.78
CA TYR A 177 -11.78 -3.88 14.66
C TYR A 177 -11.67 -4.32 16.11
N SER A 178 -11.18 -3.44 16.96
CA SER A 178 -11.27 -3.61 18.40
C SER A 178 -12.74 -3.59 18.83
N ASP A 179 -13.12 -4.48 19.76
CA ASP A 179 -14.50 -4.49 20.28
C ASP A 179 -14.67 -3.32 21.26
N SER A 180 -15.36 -2.26 20.80
CA SER A 180 -15.63 -1.06 21.59
C SER A 180 -16.50 -1.33 22.83
N ASP A 181 -17.31 -2.39 22.80
CA ASP A 181 -18.15 -2.81 23.93
C ASP A 181 -17.34 -3.48 25.04
N ALA A 182 -16.10 -3.93 24.71
CA ALA A 182 -15.20 -4.62 25.61
C ALA A 182 -13.76 -4.06 25.50
N PRO A 183 -13.53 -2.76 25.80
CA PRO A 183 -12.27 -2.06 25.49
C PRO A 183 -11.03 -2.56 26.23
N ASN A 184 -11.22 -3.36 27.29
CA ASN A 184 -10.12 -3.92 28.09
C ASN A 184 -9.85 -5.40 27.76
N THR A 185 -10.39 -5.89 26.66
CA THR A 185 -10.21 -7.26 26.20
C THR A 185 -9.48 -7.28 24.86
N LEU A 186 -8.94 -8.44 24.48
CA LEU A 186 -8.42 -8.67 23.14
C LEU A 186 -9.53 -9.09 22.15
N ASN A 187 -10.78 -8.79 22.47
CA ASN A 187 -11.89 -9.09 21.59
C ASN A 187 -11.82 -8.25 20.33
N GLN A 188 -12.11 -8.88 19.21
CA GLN A 188 -12.16 -8.22 17.91
C GLN A 188 -13.52 -8.44 17.23
N ILE A 189 -13.85 -7.54 16.32
CA ILE A 189 -14.98 -7.67 15.41
C ILE A 189 -14.39 -7.85 14.02
N GLU A 190 -14.65 -8.98 13.39
CA GLU A 190 -14.35 -9.21 11.98
C GLU A 190 -15.56 -8.80 11.14
N LYS A 191 -15.34 -7.89 10.18
CA LYS A 191 -16.28 -7.57 9.11
C LYS A 191 -15.76 -8.14 7.82
N GLN A 192 -16.55 -8.97 7.16
CA GLN A 192 -16.18 -9.62 5.92
C GLN A 192 -16.94 -8.97 4.76
N TYR A 193 -16.21 -8.62 3.72
CA TYR A 193 -16.72 -8.03 2.50
C TYR A 193 -16.53 -9.00 1.35
N THR A 194 -17.57 -9.22 0.56
CA THR A 194 -17.53 -10.04 -0.64
C THR A 194 -18.07 -9.27 -1.84
N TRP A 195 -17.73 -9.73 -3.02
CA TRP A 195 -18.14 -9.10 -4.26
C TRP A 195 -19.66 -9.17 -4.48
N ASN A 196 -20.28 -8.02 -4.75
CA ASN A 196 -21.65 -7.93 -5.22
C ASN A 196 -21.65 -7.63 -6.73
N ALA A 197 -21.94 -8.64 -7.55
CA ALA A 197 -21.90 -8.54 -9.00
C ALA A 197 -22.96 -7.58 -9.60
N VAL A 198 -24.06 -7.32 -8.88
CA VAL A 198 -25.11 -6.40 -9.34
C VAL A 198 -24.68 -4.95 -9.15
N LYS A 199 -24.11 -4.64 -7.99
CA LYS A 199 -23.66 -3.29 -7.64
C LYS A 199 -22.23 -3.00 -8.10
N LYS A 200 -21.48 -4.04 -8.48
CA LYS A 200 -20.05 -3.98 -8.84
C LYS A 200 -19.18 -3.34 -7.75
N ILE A 201 -19.44 -3.72 -6.50
CA ILE A 201 -18.66 -3.28 -5.32
C ILE A 201 -18.48 -4.42 -4.32
N PHE A 202 -17.49 -4.31 -3.44
CA PHE A 202 -17.41 -5.14 -2.25
C PHE A 202 -18.36 -4.64 -1.17
N GLU A 203 -19.27 -5.49 -0.71
CA GLU A 203 -20.22 -5.18 0.36
C GLU A 203 -19.98 -6.03 1.58
N GLN A 204 -20.22 -5.47 2.76
CA GLN A 204 -20.20 -6.22 4.01
C GLN A 204 -21.31 -7.29 4.00
N THR A 205 -20.89 -8.55 4.05
CA THR A 205 -21.79 -9.70 4.05
C THR A 205 -21.84 -10.42 5.39
N ARG A 206 -20.84 -10.21 6.24
CA ARG A 206 -20.76 -10.90 7.53
C ARG A 206 -20.09 -10.02 8.57
N GLU A 207 -20.53 -10.17 9.83
CA GLU A 207 -19.90 -9.59 11.01
C GLU A 207 -19.81 -10.66 12.11
N VAL A 208 -18.63 -10.82 12.72
CA VAL A 208 -18.40 -11.83 13.74
C VAL A 208 -17.59 -11.24 14.88
N LYS A 209 -18.06 -11.40 16.11
CA LYS A 209 -17.27 -11.13 17.32
C LYS A 209 -16.31 -12.29 17.58
N ILE A 210 -15.02 -12.00 17.65
CA ILE A 210 -13.95 -12.95 17.91
C ILE A 210 -13.48 -12.73 19.36
N PRO A 211 -13.73 -13.66 20.29
CA PRO A 211 -13.27 -13.53 21.67
C PRO A 211 -11.74 -13.52 21.72
N GLY A 212 -11.14 -12.58 22.43
CA GLY A 212 -9.68 -12.43 22.56
C GLY A 212 -8.97 -13.68 23.05
N LYS A 213 -9.59 -14.42 23.99
CA LYS A 213 -9.05 -15.71 24.45
C LYS A 213 -8.90 -16.75 23.31
N ARG A 214 -9.78 -16.70 22.30
CA ARG A 214 -9.70 -17.60 21.15
C ARG A 214 -8.53 -17.21 20.22
N ILE A 215 -8.33 -15.91 19.99
CA ILE A 215 -7.20 -15.42 19.21
C ILE A 215 -5.90 -15.83 19.87
N GLU A 216 -5.74 -15.51 21.15
CA GLU A 216 -4.55 -15.79 21.94
C GLU A 216 -4.18 -17.28 21.95
N SER A 217 -5.17 -18.16 22.15
CA SER A 217 -4.93 -19.60 22.18
C SER A 217 -4.55 -20.21 20.83
N GLN A 218 -5.02 -19.66 19.74
CA GLN A 218 -4.64 -20.09 18.39
C GLN A 218 -3.20 -19.72 18.05
N PHE A 219 -2.81 -18.48 18.32
CA PHE A 219 -1.45 -18.03 18.07
C PHE A 219 -0.44 -18.71 18.98
N LEU A 220 -0.74 -18.86 20.29
CA LEU A 220 0.12 -19.58 21.22
C LEU A 220 0.41 -21.01 20.75
N LYS A 221 -0.58 -21.74 20.24
CA LYS A 221 -0.37 -23.09 19.70
C LYS A 221 0.58 -23.10 18.50
N LYS A 222 0.44 -22.15 17.58
CA LYS A 222 1.30 -22.02 16.40
C LYS A 222 2.73 -21.63 16.84
N PHE A 223 2.89 -20.70 17.77
CA PHE A 223 4.20 -20.33 18.31
C PHE A 223 4.91 -21.46 19.03
N GLN A 224 4.20 -22.24 19.83
CA GLN A 224 4.75 -23.42 20.49
C GLN A 224 5.21 -24.49 19.49
N ALA A 225 4.58 -24.53 18.32
CA ALA A 225 4.99 -25.42 17.23
C ALA A 225 6.21 -24.90 16.44
N GLY A 226 6.71 -23.70 16.75
CA GLY A 226 7.87 -23.09 16.08
C GLY A 226 7.58 -22.60 14.65
N ASP A 227 6.32 -22.29 14.33
CA ASP A 227 5.92 -21.80 13.03
C ASP A 227 6.30 -20.32 12.86
N SER A 228 7.36 -20.07 12.08
CA SER A 228 7.87 -18.71 11.80
C SER A 228 6.88 -17.87 11.01
N ASN A 229 6.09 -18.49 10.12
CA ASN A 229 5.09 -17.77 9.33
C ASN A 229 3.94 -17.30 10.23
N ALA A 230 3.53 -18.12 11.20
CA ALA A 230 2.54 -17.72 12.18
C ALA A 230 3.01 -16.55 13.05
N PHE A 231 4.31 -16.45 13.36
CA PHE A 231 4.86 -15.31 14.08
C PHE A 231 4.85 -14.05 13.24
N GLN A 232 5.23 -14.15 11.96
CA GLN A 232 5.17 -13.05 11.00
C GLN A 232 3.73 -12.56 10.81
N GLU A 233 2.79 -13.50 10.53
CA GLU A 233 1.35 -13.21 10.40
C GLU A 233 0.77 -12.55 11.67
N PHE A 234 1.22 -12.96 12.86
CA PHE A 234 0.81 -12.35 14.12
C PHE A 234 1.31 -10.93 14.29
N LEU A 235 2.56 -10.65 13.90
CA LEU A 235 3.16 -9.33 14.01
C LEU A 235 2.68 -8.38 12.89
N GLU A 236 2.29 -8.92 11.74
CA GLU A 236 1.90 -8.10 10.59
C GLU A 236 0.78 -7.11 10.94
N GLY A 237 0.96 -5.88 10.52
CA GLY A 237 0.00 -4.81 10.71
C GLY A 237 0.38 -3.82 11.81
N LEU A 238 -0.63 -3.07 12.25
CA LEU A 238 -0.46 -1.94 13.15
C LEU A 238 -0.65 -2.34 14.62
N TRP A 239 0.37 -2.08 15.40
CA TRP A 239 0.35 -2.22 16.86
C TRP A 239 0.38 -0.85 17.52
N TYR A 240 -0.50 -0.57 18.45
CA TYR A 240 -0.54 0.69 19.17
C TYR A 240 -0.63 0.48 20.68
N GLN A 241 -0.17 1.48 21.42
CA GLN A 241 -0.27 1.47 22.88
C GLN A 241 -1.61 2.06 23.32
N PRO A 242 -2.59 1.25 23.78
CA PRO A 242 -3.96 1.71 24.04
C PRO A 242 -4.10 2.70 25.19
N SER A 243 -3.08 2.81 26.05
CA SER A 243 -3.07 3.73 27.21
C SER A 243 -2.43 5.07 26.92
N ALA A 244 -1.93 5.30 25.70
CA ALA A 244 -1.31 6.57 25.35
C ALA A 244 -2.37 7.68 25.29
N LYS A 245 -2.07 8.84 25.87
CA LYS A 245 -2.88 10.02 25.67
C LYS A 245 -2.83 10.42 24.20
N ARG A 246 -3.87 11.10 23.70
CA ARG A 246 -4.02 11.47 22.28
C ARG A 246 -2.81 12.20 21.68
N ASP A 247 -2.03 12.87 22.52
CA ASP A 247 -0.79 13.58 22.21
C ASP A 247 0.49 12.72 22.36
N GLN A 248 0.36 11.45 22.73
CA GLN A 248 1.47 10.51 22.95
C GLN A 248 1.26 9.17 22.22
N ASN A 249 0.57 9.22 21.08
CA ASN A 249 0.34 8.01 20.30
C ASN A 249 1.66 7.39 19.84
N ARG A 250 1.85 6.14 20.19
CA ARG A 250 2.95 5.31 19.74
C ARG A 250 2.39 4.11 19.00
N SER A 251 2.86 3.91 17.80
CA SER A 251 2.49 2.73 17.03
C SER A 251 3.70 2.11 16.36
N ILE A 252 3.59 0.81 16.09
CA ILE A 252 4.56 0.04 15.34
C ILE A 252 3.78 -0.64 14.23
N PHE A 253 4.24 -0.50 13.00
CA PHE A 253 3.71 -1.21 11.86
C PHE A 253 4.75 -2.22 11.36
N PHE A 254 4.35 -3.48 11.28
CA PHE A 254 5.17 -4.55 10.71
C PHE A 254 4.72 -4.80 9.28
N ASN A 255 5.58 -4.47 8.32
CA ASN A 255 5.39 -4.73 6.90
C ASN A 255 6.26 -5.92 6.48
N HIS A 256 5.66 -7.11 6.47
CA HIS A 256 6.39 -8.31 6.11
C HIS A 256 6.76 -8.36 4.62
N ALA A 257 5.94 -7.81 3.74
CA ALA A 257 6.17 -7.80 2.30
C ALA A 257 7.46 -7.07 1.93
N GLU A 258 7.77 -5.98 2.66
CA GLU A 258 8.96 -5.16 2.43
C GLU A 258 10.08 -5.39 3.46
N ASN A 259 9.87 -6.30 4.42
CA ASN A 259 10.79 -6.55 5.54
C ASN A 259 11.11 -5.29 6.36
N GLU A 260 10.12 -4.44 6.56
CA GLU A 260 10.25 -3.17 7.28
C GLU A 260 9.47 -3.16 8.59
N ILE A 261 10.00 -2.41 9.56
CA ILE A 261 9.32 -2.08 10.81
C ILE A 261 9.27 -0.56 10.91
N VAL A 262 8.08 0.00 10.89
CA VAL A 262 7.87 1.44 10.97
C VAL A 262 7.41 1.82 12.37
N PHE A 263 8.17 2.67 13.04
CA PHE A 263 7.79 3.25 14.32
C PHE A 263 7.15 4.62 14.09
N SER A 264 6.05 4.90 14.78
CA SER A 264 5.44 6.21 14.77
C SER A 264 5.24 6.71 16.20
N VAL A 265 5.72 7.93 16.46
CA VAL A 265 5.54 8.64 17.71
C VAL A 265 4.96 10.00 17.38
N ASN A 266 3.76 10.31 17.89
CA ASN A 266 3.08 11.59 17.64
C ASN A 266 2.96 11.94 16.15
N ASN A 267 2.66 10.95 15.30
CA ASN A 267 2.58 11.06 13.83
C ASN A 267 3.93 11.35 13.14
N ILE A 268 5.05 11.26 13.85
CA ILE A 268 6.38 11.27 13.25
C ILE A 268 6.80 9.82 13.04
N GLN A 269 7.13 9.46 11.81
CA GLN A 269 7.58 8.12 11.45
C GLN A 269 9.10 8.02 11.54
N GLU A 270 9.59 6.94 12.14
CA GLU A 270 10.99 6.55 12.19
C GLU A 270 11.10 5.11 11.64
N LEU A 271 12.11 4.85 10.81
CA LEU A 271 12.46 3.50 10.29
C LEU A 271 13.38 2.78 11.26
#